data_fbd4fc3a9cc8d6efc4699cfbebdc8f13
#
_entry.id   fbd4fc3a9cc8d6efc4699cfbebdc8f13
#
_cell.length_a   1.000
_cell.length_b   1.000
_cell.length_c   1.000
_cell.angle_alpha   90.00
_cell.angle_beta   90.00
_cell.angle_gamma   90.00
#
_symmetry.space_group_name_H-M   'P 1'
#
loop_
_entity.id
_entity.type
_entity.pdbx_description
1 polymer ?
#
loop_
_entity_poly.entity_id
_entity_poly.type
_entity_poly.pdbx_seq_one_letter_code
_entity_poly.pdbx_strand_id
1 'polypeptide(L)'
;MFAYQENNVGLNKWGGLTLLSLLVGQFWINTSQMRATMGDDGVLREHQPMLIGLALLMYVLTTLLLGVVLWGAVTLVRPQRKLTFSGVLLCNQLVWLPFGIESLVLLVMRQHERVTSVETGLSLLAIGLFGWLMWRLKILQTWWQLAIIAIIMAIISFTPNILSCA
;
A
#
# COMPACT_ATOMS: atom_id res chain seq x y z
N MET A 1 -8.70 2.97 16.06
CA MET A 1 -7.52 3.15 15.20
C MET A 1 -7.09 4.62 15.08
N PHE A 2 -8.02 5.53 14.80
CA PHE A 2 -7.71 6.95 14.69
C PHE A 2 -8.03 7.71 15.97
N ALA A 3 -7.18 8.70 16.30
CA ALA A 3 -7.40 9.67 17.35
C ALA A 3 -7.73 11.03 16.73
N TYR A 4 -8.74 11.69 17.26
CA TYR A 4 -9.17 13.01 16.80
C TYR A 4 -8.71 14.05 17.82
N GLN A 5 -7.88 15.00 17.37
CA GLN A 5 -7.48 16.17 18.15
C GLN A 5 -7.87 17.43 17.37
N GLU A 6 -8.88 18.16 17.82
CA GLU A 6 -9.40 19.37 17.18
C GLU A 6 -9.51 19.25 15.64
N ASN A 7 -8.47 19.74 14.91
CA ASN A 7 -8.43 19.69 13.45
C ASN A 7 -7.48 18.62 12.89
N ASN A 8 -6.87 17.77 13.74
CA ASN A 8 -5.93 16.73 13.34
C ASN A 8 -6.52 15.33 13.54
N VAL A 9 -6.27 14.47 12.57
CA VAL A 9 -6.57 13.04 12.63
C VAL A 9 -5.25 12.28 12.66
N GLY A 10 -4.94 11.67 13.78
CA GLY A 10 -3.73 10.88 13.99
C GLY A 10 -4.03 9.44 14.34
N LEU A 11 -3.00 8.65 14.64
CA LEU A 11 -3.16 7.29 15.14
C LEU A 11 -3.21 7.26 16.65
N ASN A 12 -4.12 6.44 17.19
CA ASN A 12 -4.04 6.03 18.59
C ASN A 12 -3.08 4.82 18.72
N LYS A 13 -2.83 4.34 19.94
CA LYS A 13 -1.95 3.19 20.20
C LYS A 13 -2.34 1.95 19.38
N TRP A 14 -3.63 1.67 19.26
CA TRP A 14 -4.14 0.54 18.47
C TRP A 14 -3.93 0.73 16.97
N GLY A 15 -4.08 1.96 16.47
CA GLY A 15 -3.77 2.29 15.08
C GLY A 15 -2.29 2.09 14.74
N GLY A 16 -1.40 2.46 15.65
CA GLY A 16 0.03 2.21 15.50
C GLY A 16 0.38 0.72 15.46
N LEU A 17 -0.20 -0.08 16.35
CA LEU A 17 -0.03 -1.55 16.35
C LEU A 17 -0.58 -2.18 15.07
N THR A 18 -1.76 -1.73 14.61
CA THR A 18 -2.33 -2.22 13.34
C THR A 18 -1.43 -1.89 12.15
N LEU A 19 -0.91 -0.66 12.08
CA LEU A 19 0.02 -0.27 11.02
C LEU A 19 1.27 -1.15 11.01
N LEU A 20 1.88 -1.37 12.18
CA LEU A 20 3.05 -2.22 12.30
C LEU A 20 2.76 -3.66 11.86
N SER A 21 1.63 -4.22 12.31
CA SER A 21 1.22 -5.59 11.96
C SER A 21 0.99 -5.74 10.45
N LEU A 22 0.39 -4.75 9.80
CA LEU A 22 0.17 -4.75 8.35
C LEU A 22 1.49 -4.66 7.58
N LEU A 23 2.42 -3.79 8.00
CA LEU A 23 3.74 -3.66 7.37
C LEU A 23 4.54 -4.96 7.47
N VAL A 24 4.57 -5.57 8.65
CA VAL A 24 5.27 -6.85 8.88
C VAL A 24 4.60 -7.98 8.09
N GLY A 25 3.27 -8.05 8.10
CA GLY A 25 2.52 -9.07 7.38
C GLY A 25 2.73 -8.99 5.86
N GLN A 26 2.63 -7.82 5.27
CA GLN A 26 2.89 -7.63 3.84
C GLN A 26 4.35 -7.93 3.46
N PHE A 27 5.30 -7.50 4.28
CA PHE A 27 6.70 -7.85 4.07
C PHE A 27 6.92 -9.37 4.10
N TRP A 28 6.32 -10.06 5.06
CA TRP A 28 6.42 -11.51 5.17
C TRP A 28 5.83 -12.22 3.94
N ILE A 29 4.66 -11.79 3.46
CA ILE A 29 4.02 -12.34 2.25
C ILE A 29 4.92 -12.13 1.03
N ASN A 30 5.42 -10.91 0.82
CA ASN A 30 6.27 -10.58 -0.33
C ASN A 30 7.58 -11.38 -0.33
N THR A 31 8.23 -11.54 0.84
CA THR A 31 9.46 -12.33 0.94
C THR A 31 9.19 -13.82 0.77
N SER A 32 8.03 -14.31 1.19
CA SER A 32 7.64 -15.71 0.99
C SER A 32 7.36 -16.01 -0.48
N GLN A 33 6.71 -15.10 -1.21
CA GLN A 33 6.55 -15.21 -2.66
C GLN A 33 7.90 -15.18 -3.38
N MET A 34 8.78 -14.23 -3.03
CA MET A 34 10.11 -14.13 -3.60
C MET A 34 10.90 -15.44 -3.41
N ARG A 35 10.84 -16.05 -2.22
CA ARG A 35 11.45 -17.36 -1.97
C ARG A 35 10.85 -18.47 -2.84
N ALA A 36 9.54 -18.48 -2.99
CA ALA A 36 8.85 -19.47 -3.81
C ALA A 36 9.19 -19.37 -5.30
N THR A 37 9.44 -18.15 -5.80
CA THR A 37 9.82 -17.91 -7.20
C THR A 37 11.30 -18.17 -7.49
N MET A 38 12.19 -18.06 -6.49
CA MET A 38 13.62 -18.29 -6.65
C MET A 38 13.99 -19.76 -6.91
N GLY A 39 13.07 -20.70 -6.64
CA GLY A 39 13.29 -22.12 -6.88
C GLY A 39 14.48 -22.72 -6.08
N ASP A 40 15.01 -23.85 -6.60
CA ASP A 40 16.12 -24.59 -5.98
C ASP A 40 17.50 -24.22 -6.58
N ASP A 41 17.61 -23.07 -7.26
CA ASP A 41 18.87 -22.61 -7.81
C ASP A 41 19.90 -22.32 -6.70
N GLY A 42 20.95 -23.15 -6.64
CA GLY A 42 21.95 -23.12 -5.57
C GLY A 42 22.64 -21.76 -5.40
N VAL A 43 22.86 -21.01 -6.51
CA VAL A 43 23.49 -19.69 -6.50
C VAL A 43 22.58 -18.64 -5.83
N LEU A 44 21.28 -18.69 -6.09
CA LEU A 44 20.32 -17.76 -5.46
C LEU A 44 20.14 -18.08 -3.97
N ARG A 45 20.27 -19.33 -3.58
CA ARG A 45 20.15 -19.77 -2.17
C ARG A 45 21.31 -19.26 -1.32
N GLU A 46 22.53 -19.21 -1.86
CA GLU A 46 23.71 -18.68 -1.16
C GLU A 46 23.57 -17.18 -0.88
N HIS A 47 22.98 -16.41 -1.80
CA HIS A 47 22.77 -14.97 -1.68
C HIS A 47 21.41 -14.58 -1.06
N GLN A 48 20.59 -15.55 -0.65
CA GLN A 48 19.25 -15.32 -0.13
C GLN A 48 19.18 -14.29 1.03
N PRO A 49 20.06 -14.29 2.04
CA PRO A 49 20.00 -13.29 3.12
C PRO A 49 20.20 -11.86 2.61
N MET A 50 21.11 -11.68 1.66
CA MET A 50 21.40 -10.38 1.03
C MET A 50 20.19 -9.90 0.22
N LEU A 51 19.58 -10.78 -0.55
CA LEU A 51 18.39 -10.47 -1.37
C LEU A 51 17.19 -10.11 -0.50
N ILE A 52 16.97 -10.80 0.61
CA ILE A 52 15.92 -10.47 1.58
C ILE A 52 16.20 -9.10 2.22
N GLY A 53 17.44 -8.81 2.59
CA GLY A 53 17.83 -7.51 3.13
C GLY A 53 17.58 -6.37 2.14
N LEU A 54 17.93 -6.57 0.86
CA LEU A 54 17.67 -5.62 -0.21
C LEU A 54 16.16 -5.43 -0.43
N ALA A 55 15.39 -6.52 -0.46
CA ALA A 55 13.93 -6.47 -0.58
C ALA A 55 13.29 -5.70 0.56
N LEU A 56 13.76 -5.89 1.81
CA LEU A 56 13.31 -5.13 2.96
C LEU A 56 13.58 -3.63 2.79
N LEU A 57 14.80 -3.28 2.40
CA LEU A 57 15.19 -1.89 2.17
C LEU A 57 14.29 -1.25 1.11
N MET A 58 14.13 -1.91 -0.03
CA MET A 58 13.28 -1.42 -1.13
C MET A 58 11.82 -1.30 -0.71
N TYR A 59 11.29 -2.26 0.04
CA TYR A 59 9.93 -2.21 0.56
C TYR A 59 9.71 -1.00 1.50
N VAL A 60 10.64 -0.78 2.43
CA VAL A 60 10.57 0.36 3.37
C VAL A 60 10.64 1.68 2.60
N LEU A 61 11.62 1.82 1.70
CA LEU A 61 11.78 3.03 0.89
C LEU A 61 10.55 3.32 0.04
N THR A 62 10.03 2.33 -0.67
CA THR A 62 8.82 2.46 -1.50
C THR A 62 7.62 2.86 -0.66
N THR A 63 7.41 2.20 0.48
CA THR A 63 6.29 2.50 1.39
C THR A 63 6.37 3.92 1.93
N LEU A 64 7.55 4.39 2.34
CA LEU A 64 7.75 5.75 2.83
C LEU A 64 7.55 6.77 1.70
N LEU A 65 8.10 6.52 0.52
CA LEU A 65 7.97 7.42 -0.63
C LEU A 65 6.50 7.57 -1.06
N LEU A 66 5.78 6.47 -1.20
CA LEU A 66 4.34 6.49 -1.47
C LEU A 66 3.57 7.22 -0.37
N GLY A 67 3.93 7.00 0.89
CA GLY A 67 3.35 7.71 2.04
C GLY A 67 3.56 9.22 1.95
N VAL A 68 4.76 9.67 1.59
CA VAL A 68 5.08 11.09 1.40
C VAL A 68 4.27 11.70 0.24
N VAL A 69 4.22 11.01 -0.90
CA VAL A 69 3.45 11.45 -2.08
C VAL A 69 1.97 11.60 -1.74
N LEU A 70 1.37 10.58 -1.13
CA LEU A 70 -0.03 10.60 -0.74
C LEU A 70 -0.32 11.65 0.33
N TRP A 71 0.54 11.78 1.34
CA TRP A 71 0.40 12.80 2.37
C TRP A 71 0.50 14.21 1.79
N GLY A 72 1.45 14.43 0.89
CA GLY A 72 1.60 15.68 0.15
C GLY A 72 0.35 15.99 -0.68
N ALA A 73 -0.15 15.00 -1.44
CA ALA A 73 -1.37 15.12 -2.24
C ALA A 73 -2.58 15.49 -1.39
N VAL A 74 -2.81 14.77 -0.28
CA VAL A 74 -3.91 15.07 0.65
C VAL A 74 -3.77 16.47 1.23
N THR A 75 -2.55 16.90 1.56
CA THR A 75 -2.30 18.23 2.13
C THR A 75 -2.54 19.35 1.09
N LEU A 76 -2.15 19.13 -0.17
CA LEU A 76 -2.31 20.10 -1.26
C LEU A 76 -3.78 20.39 -1.61
N VAL A 77 -4.66 19.41 -1.48
CA VAL A 77 -6.10 19.59 -1.76
C VAL A 77 -6.83 20.36 -0.64
N ARG A 78 -6.12 20.93 0.33
CA ARG A 78 -6.67 21.70 1.45
C ARG A 78 -7.77 20.95 2.19
N PRO A 79 -7.43 19.85 2.88
CA PRO A 79 -8.41 19.03 3.60
C PRO A 79 -9.04 19.83 4.74
N GLN A 80 -10.28 19.50 5.10
CA GLN A 80 -10.93 20.13 6.26
C GLN A 80 -10.27 19.72 7.59
N ARG A 81 -9.73 18.50 7.64
CA ARG A 81 -8.96 17.99 8.77
C ARG A 81 -7.59 17.52 8.29
N LYS A 82 -6.56 17.93 8.99
CA LYS A 82 -5.19 17.51 8.67
C LYS A 82 -5.00 16.06 9.09
N LEU A 83 -4.62 15.21 8.15
CA LEU A 83 -4.24 13.84 8.42
C LEU A 83 -2.75 13.78 8.67
N THR A 84 -2.33 13.14 9.77
CA THR A 84 -0.91 12.92 10.06
C THR A 84 -0.31 11.95 9.04
N PHE A 85 0.99 12.04 8.84
CA PHE A 85 1.72 11.13 7.95
C PHE A 85 1.47 9.65 8.29
N SER A 86 1.53 9.29 9.57
CA SER A 86 1.23 7.94 10.04
C SER A 86 -0.22 7.52 9.77
N GLY A 87 -1.16 8.47 9.82
CA GLY A 87 -2.56 8.24 9.44
C GLY A 87 -2.72 7.93 7.96
N VAL A 88 -2.00 8.64 7.07
CA VAL A 88 -1.95 8.34 5.64
C VAL A 88 -1.35 6.97 5.38
N LEU A 89 -0.24 6.64 6.04
CA LEU A 89 0.38 5.32 5.93
C LEU A 89 -0.59 4.20 6.32
N LEU A 90 -1.32 4.35 7.42
CA LEU A 90 -2.31 3.35 7.81
C LEU A 90 -3.42 3.22 6.77
N CYS A 91 -3.97 4.33 6.27
CA CYS A 91 -4.98 4.30 5.22
C CYS A 91 -4.44 3.60 3.96
N ASN A 92 -3.22 3.92 3.55
CA ASN A 92 -2.57 3.27 2.41
C ASN A 92 -2.43 1.76 2.63
N GLN A 93 -1.93 1.31 3.77
CA GLN A 93 -1.77 -0.12 4.07
C GLN A 93 -3.11 -0.87 4.12
N LEU A 94 -4.16 -0.27 4.67
CA LEU A 94 -5.51 -0.86 4.68
C LEU A 94 -6.08 -1.02 3.26
N VAL A 95 -5.82 -0.07 2.40
CA VAL A 95 -6.29 -0.07 1.01
C VAL A 95 -5.58 -1.14 0.17
N TRP A 96 -4.31 -1.42 0.45
CA TRP A 96 -3.53 -2.46 -0.23
C TRP A 96 -3.72 -3.87 0.38
N LEU A 97 -4.51 -4.01 1.44
CA LEU A 97 -4.77 -5.29 2.08
C LEU A 97 -5.37 -6.35 1.13
N PRO A 98 -6.29 -6.02 0.18
CA PRO A 98 -6.79 -6.99 -0.79
C PRO A 98 -5.68 -7.60 -1.65
N PHE A 99 -4.67 -6.83 -2.06
CA PHE A 99 -3.50 -7.36 -2.78
C PHE A 99 -2.66 -8.29 -1.91
N GLY A 100 -2.52 -7.99 -0.61
CA GLY A 100 -1.88 -8.89 0.33
C GLY A 100 -2.61 -10.23 0.45
N ILE A 101 -3.94 -10.21 0.46
CA ILE A 101 -4.78 -11.42 0.49
C ILE A 101 -4.62 -12.20 -0.82
N GLU A 102 -4.68 -11.54 -1.98
CA GLU A 102 -4.42 -12.18 -3.29
C GLU A 102 -3.05 -12.87 -3.30
N SER A 103 -2.02 -12.14 -2.88
CA SER A 103 -0.66 -12.66 -2.80
C SER A 103 -0.55 -13.89 -1.90
N LEU A 104 -1.28 -13.91 -0.78
CA LEU A 104 -1.34 -15.06 0.11
C LEU A 104 -2.04 -16.26 -0.55
N VAL A 105 -3.14 -16.02 -1.26
CA VAL A 105 -3.87 -17.06 -1.99
C VAL A 105 -2.98 -17.68 -3.07
N LEU A 106 -2.30 -16.86 -3.87
CA LEU A 106 -1.36 -17.34 -4.90
C LEU A 106 -0.23 -18.18 -4.29
N LEU A 107 0.31 -17.75 -3.15
CA LEU A 107 1.35 -18.47 -2.42
C LEU A 107 0.85 -19.87 -1.98
N VAL A 108 -0.36 -19.94 -1.42
CA VAL A 108 -0.97 -21.20 -0.98
C VAL A 108 -1.28 -22.12 -2.17
N MET A 109 -1.76 -21.56 -3.28
CA MET A 109 -2.05 -22.30 -4.49
C MET A 109 -0.81 -22.67 -5.33
N ARG A 110 0.37 -22.21 -4.92
CA ARG A 110 1.64 -22.37 -5.65
C ARG A 110 1.58 -21.81 -7.08
N GLN A 111 0.74 -20.81 -7.30
CA GLN A 111 0.66 -20.09 -8.56
C GLN A 111 1.54 -18.87 -8.49
N HIS A 112 2.31 -18.64 -9.54
CA HIS A 112 3.28 -17.51 -9.59
C HIS A 112 2.79 -16.38 -10.50
N GLU A 113 1.87 -16.66 -11.38
CA GLU A 113 1.35 -15.66 -12.31
C GLU A 113 0.10 -15.00 -11.77
N ARG A 114 0.10 -13.68 -11.81
CA ARG A 114 -1.06 -12.86 -11.50
C ARG A 114 -1.89 -12.64 -12.75
N VAL A 115 -3.20 -12.66 -12.59
CA VAL A 115 -4.12 -12.37 -13.69
C VAL A 115 -4.31 -10.84 -13.77
N THR A 116 -3.90 -10.24 -14.88
CA THR A 116 -3.95 -8.77 -15.09
C THR A 116 -5.33 -8.16 -14.83
N SER A 117 -6.41 -8.88 -15.18
CA SER A 117 -7.77 -8.42 -14.90
C SER A 117 -8.08 -8.35 -13.40
N VAL A 118 -7.55 -9.28 -12.60
CA VAL A 118 -7.69 -9.28 -11.13
C VAL A 118 -6.92 -8.10 -10.55
N GLU A 119 -5.67 -7.88 -10.96
CA GLU A 119 -4.86 -6.75 -10.51
C GLU A 119 -5.52 -5.41 -10.84
N THR A 120 -6.09 -5.26 -12.04
CA THR A 120 -6.84 -4.05 -12.42
C THR A 120 -8.05 -3.86 -11.53
N GLY A 121 -8.82 -4.91 -11.28
CA GLY A 121 -9.98 -4.88 -10.39
C GLY A 121 -9.60 -4.49 -8.96
N LEU A 122 -8.53 -5.06 -8.42
CA LEU A 122 -8.00 -4.73 -7.09
C LEU A 122 -7.49 -3.28 -7.01
N SER A 123 -6.85 -2.78 -8.07
CA SER A 123 -6.40 -1.38 -8.15
C SER A 123 -7.58 -0.41 -8.10
N LEU A 124 -8.64 -0.67 -8.85
CA LEU A 124 -9.86 0.14 -8.82
C LEU A 124 -10.53 0.08 -7.43
N LEU A 125 -10.60 -1.09 -6.83
CA LEU A 125 -11.11 -1.27 -5.47
C LEU A 125 -10.26 -0.50 -4.46
N ALA A 126 -8.95 -0.51 -4.58
CA ALA A 126 -8.03 0.23 -3.71
C ALA A 126 -8.28 1.74 -3.80
N ILE A 127 -8.41 2.28 -5.01
CA ILE A 127 -8.73 3.70 -5.24
C ILE A 127 -10.06 4.06 -4.59
N GLY A 128 -11.10 3.25 -4.80
CA GLY A 128 -12.42 3.45 -4.20
C GLY A 128 -12.39 3.41 -2.67
N LEU A 129 -11.69 2.44 -2.10
CA LEU A 129 -11.54 2.31 -0.64
C LEU A 129 -10.78 3.50 -0.04
N PHE A 130 -9.73 3.98 -0.70
CA PHE A 130 -8.98 5.14 -0.22
C PHE A 130 -9.87 6.39 -0.20
N GLY A 131 -10.59 6.66 -1.30
CA GLY A 131 -11.53 7.77 -1.38
C GLY A 131 -12.63 7.67 -0.31
N TRP A 132 -13.21 6.47 -0.13
CA TRP A 132 -14.21 6.22 0.90
C TRP A 132 -13.67 6.45 2.32
N LEU A 133 -12.45 5.98 2.63
CA LEU A 133 -11.80 6.22 3.92
C LEU A 133 -11.58 7.71 4.17
N MET A 134 -11.08 8.45 3.17
CA MET A 134 -10.87 9.90 3.28
C MET A 134 -12.19 10.64 3.54
N TRP A 135 -13.26 10.24 2.86
CA TRP A 135 -14.60 10.79 3.12
C TRP A 135 -15.11 10.42 4.50
N ARG A 136 -15.04 9.14 4.87
CA ARG A 136 -15.51 8.65 6.19
C ARG A 136 -14.81 9.33 7.36
N LEU A 137 -13.54 9.66 7.22
CA LEU A 137 -12.72 10.39 8.20
C LEU A 137 -13.00 11.90 8.17
N LYS A 138 -13.88 12.38 7.27
CA LYS A 138 -14.19 13.80 7.05
C LYS A 138 -12.95 14.63 6.72
N ILE A 139 -11.98 14.04 6.01
CA ILE A 139 -10.78 14.71 5.55
C ILE A 139 -11.07 15.42 4.23
N LEU A 140 -11.67 14.70 3.28
CA LEU A 140 -12.09 15.21 1.98
C LEU A 140 -13.63 15.17 1.91
N GLN A 141 -14.24 16.27 1.52
CA GLN A 141 -15.71 16.37 1.48
C GLN A 141 -16.25 16.84 0.13
N THR A 142 -15.36 17.33 -0.73
CA THR A 142 -15.74 17.81 -2.06
C THR A 142 -15.36 16.81 -3.13
N TRP A 143 -16.21 16.66 -4.13
CA TRP A 143 -15.97 15.72 -5.23
C TRP A 143 -14.67 15.97 -5.98
N TRP A 144 -14.28 17.23 -6.17
CA TRP A 144 -13.05 17.56 -6.86
C TRP A 144 -11.79 17.10 -6.08
N GLN A 145 -11.83 17.19 -4.73
CA GLN A 145 -10.75 16.69 -3.87
C GLN A 145 -10.59 15.17 -4.02
N LEU A 146 -11.72 14.45 -4.00
CA LEU A 146 -11.74 13.00 -4.22
C LEU A 146 -11.23 12.64 -5.62
N ALA A 147 -11.64 13.39 -6.64
CA ALA A 147 -11.20 13.17 -8.02
C ALA A 147 -9.68 13.34 -8.17
N ILE A 148 -9.09 14.38 -7.59
CA ILE A 148 -7.63 14.59 -7.64
C ILE A 148 -6.90 13.42 -6.96
N ILE A 149 -7.32 13.02 -5.78
CA ILE A 149 -6.69 11.89 -5.06
C ILE A 149 -6.86 10.60 -5.83
N ALA A 150 -8.05 10.35 -6.43
CA ALA A 150 -8.29 9.18 -7.26
C ALA A 150 -7.36 9.13 -8.49
N ILE A 151 -7.13 10.27 -9.14
CA ILE A 151 -6.20 10.38 -10.27
C ILE A 151 -4.76 10.07 -9.81
N ILE A 152 -4.32 10.64 -8.69
CA ILE A 152 -2.98 10.38 -8.16
C ILE A 152 -2.82 8.90 -7.80
N MET A 153 -3.82 8.31 -7.14
CA MET A 153 -3.81 6.88 -6.81
C MET A 153 -3.81 6.00 -8.08
N ALA A 154 -4.56 6.39 -9.12
CA ALA A 154 -4.56 5.69 -10.41
C ALA A 154 -3.18 5.74 -11.06
N ILE A 155 -2.54 6.90 -11.11
CA ILE A 155 -1.18 7.04 -11.63
C ILE A 155 -0.22 6.11 -10.88
N ILE A 156 -0.25 6.14 -9.55
CA ILE A 156 0.60 5.28 -8.70
C ILE A 156 0.34 3.79 -9.00
N SER A 157 -0.92 3.39 -9.11
CA SER A 157 -1.31 1.98 -9.28
C SER A 157 -0.98 1.42 -10.66
N PHE A 158 -1.07 2.24 -11.72
CA PHE A 158 -0.90 1.78 -13.09
C PHE A 158 0.49 2.05 -13.69
N THR A 159 1.32 2.90 -13.04
CA THR A 159 2.69 3.19 -13.51
C THR A 159 3.56 1.92 -13.65
N PRO A 160 3.57 0.96 -12.72
CA PRO A 160 4.36 -0.27 -12.86
C PRO A 160 3.97 -1.08 -14.10
N ASN A 161 2.69 -1.14 -14.44
CA ASN A 161 2.19 -1.88 -15.60
C ASN A 161 2.57 -1.20 -16.92
N ILE A 162 2.68 0.12 -16.95
CA ILE A 162 3.13 0.88 -18.13
C ILE A 162 4.62 0.66 -18.38
N LEU A 163 5.44 0.65 -17.32
CA LEU A 163 6.88 0.44 -17.41
C LEU A 163 7.25 -1.00 -17.77
N SER A 164 6.40 -1.99 -17.48
CA SER A 164 6.62 -3.39 -17.86
C SER A 164 6.27 -3.69 -19.32
N CYS A 165 5.54 -2.79 -19.99
CA CYS A 165 5.17 -2.91 -21.40
C CYS A 165 6.11 -2.15 -22.36
N ALA A 166 7.06 -1.38 -21.83
CA ALA A 166 8.07 -0.64 -22.60
C ALA A 166 9.42 -1.34 -22.60
#